data_152ca2b885397590a8cb83aa984553a5
#
_entry.id   152ca2b885397590a8cb83aa984553a5
#
_cell.length_a   1.000
_cell.length_b   1.000
_cell.length_c   1.000
_cell.angle_alpha   90.00
_cell.angle_beta   90.00
_cell.angle_gamma   90.00
#
_symmetry.space_group_name_H-M   'P 1'
#
loop_
_entity.id
_entity.type
_entity.pdbx_description
1 polymer ?
#
loop_
_entity_poly.entity_id
_entity_poly.type
_entity_poly.pdbx_seq_one_letter_code
_entity_poly.pdbx_strand_id
1 'polypeptide(L)'
;MFQTRIRRISEAGMLTDPSGPRLDTMFFFECRRMSVGINHSKAFTMYIPPFHISTEAINLIAEISSLTERYAIRLEQADGLHLRKANRIKTIHSSLGIEGNTLSENEVRDIINGKVVVAPIKEIQEVRNAIRTYELFDALNPFEIKDLLKAHGVMMAALTDDAGHFRRGNVGVFSERGLVHIAPPADRVSLLMDDLFAWLQTAHDHLLIRSCVFHYEFEFIHPFSDGNGRMGRLWQSLLLSKFHPLFQYLPVENLVYANQQAYYEAIAASTQAGQSGPFIDFMLREILLTLKSHQGVAIAKQAEQVPNKVPNKVPNKLQSQYPEIPMQAWNVFDVIRLHPQISADEAGRQLNLSPRMIRKYISMLKASGLIVRMGSNKSGYWEIRMDEV
;
A
#
# COMPACT_ATOMS: atom_id res chain seq x y z
N MET A 1 0.05 9.53 -14.48
CA MET A 1 1.22 8.98 -13.76
C MET A 1 1.76 10.07 -12.84
N PHE A 2 1.52 9.94 -11.53
CA PHE A 2 2.04 10.92 -10.56
C PHE A 2 3.42 10.43 -10.09
N GLN A 3 4.49 10.92 -10.70
CA GLN A 3 5.83 10.72 -10.18
C GLN A 3 6.19 11.87 -9.24
N THR A 4 6.31 11.58 -7.96
CA THR A 4 6.92 12.50 -7.00
C THR A 4 8.44 12.43 -7.18
N ARG A 5 9.08 13.50 -7.64
CA ARG A 5 10.53 13.57 -7.82
C ARG A 5 11.17 14.33 -6.68
N ILE A 6 12.17 13.72 -6.06
CA ILE A 6 13.04 14.37 -5.09
C ILE A 6 14.09 15.19 -5.86
N ARG A 7 14.26 16.45 -5.51
CA ARG A 7 15.33 17.29 -6.07
C ARG A 7 16.17 17.88 -4.94
N ARG A 8 17.49 17.86 -5.11
CA ARG A 8 18.40 18.63 -4.25
C ARG A 8 18.17 20.11 -4.49
N ILE A 9 18.02 20.89 -3.43
CA ILE A 9 17.92 22.35 -3.49
C ILE A 9 19.34 22.87 -3.24
N SER A 10 19.95 23.54 -4.23
CA SER A 10 21.23 24.24 -4.04
C SER A 10 21.01 25.49 -3.20
N GLU A 11 21.99 25.86 -2.35
CA GLU A 11 21.95 27.08 -1.54
C GLU A 11 21.78 28.39 -2.34
N ALA A 12 22.03 28.37 -3.64
CA ALA A 12 21.87 29.53 -4.55
C ALA A 12 20.46 29.69 -5.13
N GLY A 13 19.50 28.79 -4.81
CA GLY A 13 18.18 28.75 -5.42
C GLY A 13 17.07 29.47 -4.68
N MET A 14 17.36 30.46 -3.85
CA MET A 14 16.35 31.45 -3.41
C MET A 14 16.02 32.37 -4.57
N LEU A 15 15.17 31.93 -5.49
CA LEU A 15 14.50 32.80 -6.44
C LEU A 15 13.53 33.68 -5.64
N THR A 16 13.88 34.94 -5.51
CA THR A 16 13.02 36.02 -5.01
C THR A 16 11.93 36.26 -6.05
N ASP A 17 10.77 35.68 -5.86
CA ASP A 17 9.53 36.17 -6.46
C ASP A 17 8.88 37.11 -5.44
N PRO A 18 8.78 38.44 -5.73
CA PRO A 18 8.26 39.41 -4.78
C PRO A 18 6.73 39.39 -4.61
N SER A 19 5.99 38.51 -5.30
CA SER A 19 4.52 38.54 -5.37
C SER A 19 3.80 37.33 -4.75
N GLY A 20 4.53 36.37 -4.19
CA GLY A 20 3.93 35.19 -3.51
C GLY A 20 3.86 35.36 -1.99
N PRO A 21 2.90 34.74 -1.29
CA PRO A 21 2.86 34.78 0.17
C PRO A 21 4.13 34.10 0.73
N ARG A 22 4.91 34.86 1.50
CA ARG A 22 6.02 34.33 2.29
C ARG A 22 5.45 33.38 3.35
N LEU A 23 5.49 32.10 3.07
CA LEU A 23 5.32 31.08 4.07
C LEU A 23 6.63 31.01 4.88
N ASP A 24 6.62 31.64 6.05
CA ASP A 24 7.68 31.53 7.04
C ASP A 24 7.79 30.09 7.54
N THR A 25 8.54 29.26 6.79
CA THR A 25 8.87 27.88 7.16
C THR A 25 9.62 27.81 8.51
N MET A 26 10.29 28.88 8.93
CA MET A 26 10.90 29.00 10.25
C MET A 26 9.84 29.01 11.38
N PHE A 27 8.69 29.62 11.18
CA PHE A 27 7.61 29.68 12.20
C PHE A 27 7.00 28.30 12.48
N PHE A 28 6.92 27.43 11.47
CA PHE A 28 6.39 26.07 11.64
C PHE A 28 7.31 25.16 12.48
N PHE A 29 8.63 25.34 12.38
CA PHE A 29 9.60 24.56 13.16
C PHE A 29 9.65 24.99 14.64
N GLU A 30 9.51 26.27 14.94
CA GLU A 30 9.44 26.76 16.32
C GLU A 30 8.09 26.47 16.98
N CYS A 31 6.97 26.55 16.28
CA CYS A 31 5.66 26.18 16.83
C CYS A 31 5.55 24.69 17.22
N ARG A 32 6.22 23.76 16.52
CA ARG A 32 6.25 22.35 16.93
C ARG A 32 6.99 22.11 18.26
N ARG A 33 7.84 23.04 18.68
CA ARG A 33 8.57 22.99 19.98
C ARG A 33 7.89 23.76 21.13
N MET A 34 6.89 24.60 20.85
CA MET A 34 6.37 25.58 21.81
C MET A 34 5.03 25.22 22.47
N SER A 35 4.57 23.99 22.37
CA SER A 35 3.29 23.59 23.00
C SER A 35 3.47 22.98 24.39
N VAL A 36 4.45 23.41 25.20
CA VAL A 36 4.47 23.05 26.63
C VAL A 36 4.94 24.23 27.45
N GLY A 37 4.11 24.62 28.44
CA GLY A 37 4.29 25.75 29.32
C GLY A 37 5.60 25.74 30.10
N ILE A 38 6.14 26.93 30.31
CA ILE A 38 7.36 27.24 31.06
C ILE A 38 7.15 26.87 32.53
N ASN A 39 7.83 25.83 32.99
CA ASN A 39 8.13 25.65 34.40
C ASN A 39 9.61 25.37 34.58
N HIS A 40 10.29 26.22 35.39
CA HIS A 40 11.72 26.20 35.67
C HIS A 40 12.11 24.99 36.55
N SER A 41 12.23 23.84 35.96
CA SER A 41 13.14 22.78 36.41
C SER A 41 13.61 22.07 35.15
N LYS A 42 14.91 21.70 35.06
CA LYS A 42 15.50 21.00 33.92
C LYS A 42 14.88 19.58 33.78
N ALA A 43 13.58 19.50 33.48
CA ALA A 43 12.98 18.31 32.95
C ALA A 43 13.22 18.37 31.44
N PHE A 44 14.00 17.45 30.88
CA PHE A 44 14.02 17.18 29.45
C PHE A 44 12.59 16.86 29.02
N THR A 45 11.89 17.82 28.46
CA THR A 45 10.58 17.56 27.85
C THR A 45 10.82 16.74 26.60
N MET A 46 10.45 15.46 26.68
CA MET A 46 10.52 14.54 25.56
C MET A 46 9.64 15.07 24.41
N TYR A 47 10.17 15.05 23.19
CA TYR A 47 9.40 15.41 22.01
C TYR A 47 8.23 14.42 21.82
N ILE A 48 7.05 14.95 21.58
CA ILE A 48 5.87 14.17 21.20
C ILE A 48 5.42 14.69 19.83
N PRO A 49 5.37 13.83 18.79
CA PRO A 49 4.83 14.22 17.50
C PRO A 49 3.40 14.75 17.65
N PRO A 50 3.01 15.81 16.94
CA PRO A 50 1.63 16.32 17.03
C PRO A 50 0.67 15.38 16.28
N PHE A 51 -0.31 14.83 16.98
CA PHE A 51 -1.39 14.06 16.38
C PHE A 51 -2.68 14.20 17.17
N HIS A 52 -3.79 13.93 16.51
CA HIS A 52 -5.12 13.85 17.09
C HIS A 52 -5.76 12.52 16.70
N ILE A 53 -6.38 11.84 17.66
CA ILE A 53 -7.11 10.60 17.43
C ILE A 53 -8.59 10.95 17.27
N SER A 54 -9.14 10.75 16.08
CA SER A 54 -10.55 10.98 15.79
C SER A 54 -11.44 9.87 16.40
N THR A 55 -12.73 10.14 16.54
CA THR A 55 -13.72 9.10 16.91
C THR A 55 -13.73 7.97 15.89
N GLU A 56 -13.50 8.29 14.60
CA GLU A 56 -13.39 7.28 13.53
C GLU A 56 -12.19 6.38 13.76
N ALA A 57 -11.00 6.94 14.08
CA ALA A 57 -9.81 6.16 14.38
C ALA A 57 -10.03 5.16 15.51
N ILE A 58 -10.74 5.54 16.57
CA ILE A 58 -11.08 4.65 17.69
C ILE A 58 -11.92 3.46 17.19
N ASN A 59 -12.94 3.71 16.38
CA ASN A 59 -13.80 2.67 15.83
C ASN A 59 -13.02 1.74 14.88
N LEU A 60 -12.15 2.31 14.03
CA LEU A 60 -11.30 1.55 13.12
C LEU A 60 -10.34 0.64 13.88
N ILE A 61 -9.71 1.12 14.95
CA ILE A 61 -8.80 0.31 15.79
C ILE A 61 -9.56 -0.88 16.40
N ALA A 62 -10.77 -0.67 16.93
CA ALA A 62 -11.57 -1.75 17.50
C ALA A 62 -11.93 -2.81 16.44
N GLU A 63 -12.33 -2.39 15.24
CA GLU A 63 -12.66 -3.28 14.13
C GLU A 63 -11.43 -4.03 13.62
N ILE A 64 -10.31 -3.33 13.39
CA ILE A 64 -9.03 -3.93 12.97
C ILE A 64 -8.59 -5.00 13.97
N SER A 65 -8.60 -4.70 15.28
CA SER A 65 -8.19 -5.66 16.31
C SER A 65 -9.06 -6.93 16.28
N SER A 66 -10.40 -6.77 16.21
CA SER A 66 -11.33 -7.90 16.14
C SER A 66 -11.11 -8.76 14.87
N LEU A 67 -10.88 -8.11 13.72
CA LEU A 67 -10.67 -8.82 12.45
C LEU A 67 -9.32 -9.50 12.39
N THR A 68 -8.28 -8.90 12.97
CA THR A 68 -6.93 -9.47 13.01
C THR A 68 -6.92 -10.81 13.72
N GLU A 69 -7.55 -10.93 14.87
CA GLU A 69 -7.68 -12.20 15.60
C GLU A 69 -8.42 -13.26 14.80
N ARG A 70 -9.55 -12.90 14.18
CA ARG A 70 -10.33 -13.84 13.35
C ARG A 70 -9.55 -14.32 12.13
N TYR A 71 -8.74 -13.46 11.53
CA TYR A 71 -7.93 -13.80 10.38
C TYR A 71 -6.75 -14.70 10.75
N ALA A 72 -6.11 -14.46 11.90
CA ALA A 72 -5.00 -15.25 12.41
C ALA A 72 -5.42 -16.71 12.61
N ILE A 73 -6.57 -16.97 13.27
CA ILE A 73 -7.13 -18.32 13.46
C ILE A 73 -7.34 -19.04 12.13
N ARG A 74 -7.80 -18.33 11.09
CA ARG A 74 -8.03 -18.92 9.76
C ARG A 74 -6.73 -19.20 9.01
N LEU A 75 -5.72 -18.35 9.16
CA LEU A 75 -4.42 -18.51 8.49
C LEU A 75 -3.66 -19.74 9.02
N GLU A 76 -3.81 -20.07 10.31
CA GLU A 76 -3.25 -21.28 10.91
C GLU A 76 -3.86 -22.55 10.33
N GLN A 77 -5.13 -22.49 9.90
CA GLN A 77 -5.88 -23.61 9.33
C GLN A 77 -5.69 -23.80 7.82
N ALA A 78 -5.12 -22.81 7.12
CA ALA A 78 -4.92 -22.82 5.68
C ALA A 78 -3.46 -23.08 5.32
N ASP A 79 -3.19 -23.34 4.01
CA ASP A 79 -1.82 -23.43 3.47
C ASP A 79 -1.11 -22.07 3.51
N GLY A 80 -0.71 -21.66 4.72
CA GLY A 80 -0.15 -20.34 5.01
C GLY A 80 1.15 -20.03 4.26
N LEU A 81 1.92 -21.05 3.83
CA LEU A 81 3.21 -20.85 3.17
C LEU A 81 3.08 -20.25 1.76
N HIS A 82 2.13 -20.79 0.97
CA HIS A 82 1.86 -20.25 -0.37
C HIS A 82 1.31 -18.82 -0.33
N LEU A 83 0.43 -18.54 0.63
CA LEU A 83 -0.15 -17.21 0.81
C LEU A 83 0.92 -16.18 1.23
N ARG A 84 1.83 -16.56 2.13
CA ARG A 84 2.96 -15.72 2.56
C ARG A 84 3.86 -15.35 1.39
N LYS A 85 4.26 -16.33 0.55
CA LYS A 85 5.09 -16.08 -0.63
C LYS A 85 4.38 -15.16 -1.64
N ALA A 86 3.10 -15.41 -1.91
CA ALA A 86 2.32 -14.60 -2.84
C ALA A 86 2.15 -13.15 -2.35
N ASN A 87 1.88 -12.95 -1.05
CA ASN A 87 1.73 -11.63 -0.47
C ASN A 87 3.06 -10.87 -0.44
N ARG A 88 4.19 -11.55 -0.18
CA ARG A 88 5.53 -10.91 -0.26
C ARG A 88 5.82 -10.39 -1.67
N ILE A 89 5.48 -11.15 -2.71
CA ILE A 89 5.64 -10.69 -4.11
C ILE A 89 4.80 -9.42 -4.34
N LYS A 90 3.54 -9.42 -3.92
CA LYS A 90 2.65 -8.26 -4.04
C LYS A 90 3.17 -7.04 -3.28
N THR A 91 3.63 -7.22 -2.04
CA THR A 91 4.21 -6.15 -1.21
C THR A 91 5.41 -5.50 -1.92
N ILE A 92 6.37 -6.31 -2.39
CA ILE A 92 7.56 -5.80 -3.11
C ILE A 92 7.13 -5.08 -4.38
N HIS A 93 6.31 -5.70 -5.22
CA HIS A 93 5.82 -5.09 -6.47
C HIS A 93 5.13 -3.75 -6.21
N SER A 94 4.18 -3.68 -5.27
CA SER A 94 3.41 -2.46 -4.99
C SER A 94 4.29 -1.37 -4.38
N SER A 95 5.17 -1.71 -3.44
CA SER A 95 6.07 -0.73 -2.81
C SER A 95 7.03 -0.09 -3.82
N LEU A 96 7.56 -0.87 -4.77
CA LEU A 96 8.41 -0.37 -5.84
C LEU A 96 7.61 0.38 -6.91
N GLY A 97 6.41 -0.08 -7.23
CA GLY A 97 5.52 0.56 -8.20
C GLY A 97 5.09 1.96 -7.79
N ILE A 98 4.91 2.24 -6.49
CA ILE A 98 4.68 3.60 -5.96
C ILE A 98 5.83 4.53 -6.36
N GLU A 99 7.07 4.04 -6.35
CA GLU A 99 8.28 4.81 -6.70
C GLU A 99 8.57 4.82 -8.22
N GLY A 100 7.68 4.25 -9.03
CA GLY A 100 7.78 4.28 -10.48
C GLY A 100 8.54 3.13 -11.12
N ASN A 101 8.84 2.04 -10.40
CA ASN A 101 9.31 0.78 -10.99
C ASN A 101 8.20 0.20 -11.87
N THR A 102 8.53 -0.21 -13.08
CA THR A 102 7.55 -0.62 -14.11
C THR A 102 7.41 -2.13 -14.26
N LEU A 103 8.21 -2.90 -13.52
CA LEU A 103 8.17 -4.37 -13.56
C LEU A 103 6.82 -4.91 -13.09
N SER A 104 6.26 -5.85 -13.85
CA SER A 104 5.03 -6.53 -13.47
C SER A 104 5.23 -7.49 -12.29
N GLU A 105 4.14 -7.86 -11.62
CA GLU A 105 4.19 -8.86 -10.53
C GLU A 105 4.81 -10.21 -10.99
N ASN A 106 4.62 -10.59 -12.26
CA ASN A 106 5.21 -11.81 -12.82
C ASN A 106 6.72 -11.68 -12.96
N GLU A 107 7.24 -10.53 -13.44
CA GLU A 107 8.68 -10.27 -13.55
C GLU A 107 9.33 -10.20 -12.17
N VAL A 108 8.70 -9.56 -11.19
CA VAL A 108 9.15 -9.58 -9.79
C VAL A 108 9.21 -11.02 -9.27
N ARG A 109 8.19 -11.84 -9.53
CA ARG A 109 8.16 -13.27 -9.18
C ARG A 109 9.29 -14.06 -9.85
N ASP A 110 9.57 -13.78 -11.11
CA ASP A 110 10.64 -14.45 -11.86
C ASP A 110 12.02 -14.10 -11.32
N ILE A 111 12.26 -12.82 -10.94
CA ILE A 111 13.48 -12.39 -10.25
C ILE A 111 13.63 -13.10 -8.88
N ILE A 112 12.55 -13.20 -8.07
CA ILE A 112 12.55 -13.93 -6.78
C ILE A 112 12.90 -15.41 -6.98
N ASN A 113 12.48 -16.00 -8.08
CA ASN A 113 12.75 -17.41 -8.41
C ASN A 113 14.10 -17.61 -9.15
N GLY A 114 14.93 -16.57 -9.30
CA GLY A 114 16.25 -16.62 -9.95
C GLY A 114 16.23 -16.71 -11.47
N LYS A 115 15.09 -16.43 -12.12
CA LYS A 115 14.99 -16.43 -13.57
C LYS A 115 15.55 -15.12 -14.15
N VAL A 116 15.96 -15.17 -15.40
CA VAL A 116 16.41 -13.99 -16.15
C VAL A 116 15.20 -13.19 -16.60
N VAL A 117 15.21 -11.88 -16.29
CA VAL A 117 14.22 -10.91 -16.73
C VAL A 117 14.92 -9.83 -17.55
N VAL A 118 14.33 -9.43 -18.68
CA VAL A 118 14.85 -8.35 -19.53
C VAL A 118 14.14 -7.05 -19.19
N ALA A 119 14.82 -6.19 -18.45
CA ALA A 119 14.30 -4.91 -17.97
C ALA A 119 15.46 -3.94 -17.68
N PRO A 120 15.19 -2.65 -17.39
CA PRO A 120 16.22 -1.71 -16.96
C PRO A 120 17.01 -2.24 -15.77
N ILE A 121 18.34 -2.17 -15.82
CA ILE A 121 19.22 -2.72 -14.77
C ILE A 121 18.90 -2.12 -13.39
N LYS A 122 18.57 -0.82 -13.34
CA LYS A 122 18.16 -0.13 -12.12
C LYS A 122 16.92 -0.78 -11.50
N GLU A 123 15.89 -1.06 -12.29
CA GLU A 123 14.63 -1.63 -11.81
C GLU A 123 14.82 -3.06 -11.29
N ILE A 124 15.63 -3.87 -11.97
CA ILE A 124 16.02 -5.20 -11.49
C ILE A 124 16.80 -5.11 -10.17
N GLN A 125 17.71 -4.11 -10.06
CA GLN A 125 18.48 -3.89 -8.83
C GLN A 125 17.56 -3.48 -7.66
N GLU A 126 16.57 -2.62 -7.89
CA GLU A 126 15.55 -2.24 -6.89
C GLU A 126 14.79 -3.47 -6.38
N VAL A 127 14.34 -4.36 -7.26
CA VAL A 127 13.66 -5.61 -6.86
C VAL A 127 14.59 -6.50 -6.03
N ARG A 128 15.84 -6.71 -6.45
CA ARG A 128 16.82 -7.53 -5.72
C ARG A 128 17.10 -6.97 -4.33
N ASN A 129 17.24 -5.65 -4.22
CA ASN A 129 17.46 -4.97 -2.95
C ASN A 129 16.24 -5.11 -2.05
N ALA A 130 15.03 -4.90 -2.57
CA ALA A 130 13.81 -5.09 -1.82
C ALA A 130 13.70 -6.53 -1.29
N ILE A 131 13.95 -7.55 -2.11
CA ILE A 131 13.96 -8.96 -1.68
C ILE A 131 14.89 -9.14 -0.48
N ARG A 132 16.16 -8.70 -0.58
CA ARG A 132 17.15 -8.81 0.48
C ARG A 132 16.74 -8.06 1.75
N THR A 133 16.14 -6.89 1.60
CA THR A 133 15.67 -6.09 2.74
C THR A 133 14.50 -6.79 3.47
N TYR A 134 13.55 -7.34 2.74
CA TYR A 134 12.46 -8.12 3.33
C TYR A 134 12.92 -9.48 3.92
N GLU A 135 14.07 -10.01 3.52
CA GLU A 135 14.70 -11.16 4.18
C GLU A 135 15.25 -10.81 5.57
N LEU A 136 15.59 -9.54 5.81
CA LEU A 136 16.01 -9.06 7.11
C LEU A 136 14.84 -8.78 8.07
N PHE A 137 13.59 -8.84 7.61
CA PHE A 137 12.39 -8.34 8.33
C PHE A 137 12.35 -8.83 9.79
N ASP A 138 12.54 -10.13 10.02
CA ASP A 138 12.45 -10.72 11.36
C ASP A 138 13.66 -10.36 12.27
N ALA A 139 14.78 -9.96 11.66
CA ALA A 139 16.01 -9.57 12.36
C ALA A 139 16.08 -8.07 12.69
N LEU A 140 15.13 -7.26 12.16
CA LEU A 140 15.09 -5.82 12.40
C LEU A 140 14.26 -5.48 13.63
N ASN A 141 14.81 -4.62 14.48
CA ASN A 141 14.08 -4.01 15.57
C ASN A 141 13.53 -2.63 15.14
N PRO A 142 12.20 -2.46 14.98
CA PRO A 142 11.64 -1.19 14.51
C PRO A 142 11.80 -0.02 15.49
N PHE A 143 12.29 -0.27 16.70
CA PHE A 143 12.56 0.74 17.72
C PHE A 143 14.00 1.22 17.73
N GLU A 144 14.85 0.77 16.78
CA GLU A 144 16.28 1.07 16.74
C GLU A 144 16.69 1.77 15.44
N ILE A 145 17.25 2.97 15.54
CA ILE A 145 17.76 3.74 14.38
C ILE A 145 18.81 2.97 13.60
N LYS A 146 19.72 2.24 14.29
CA LYS A 146 20.76 1.45 13.63
C LYS A 146 20.17 0.41 12.66
N ASP A 147 19.02 -0.16 12.99
CA ASP A 147 18.35 -1.14 12.14
C ASP A 147 17.65 -0.47 10.96
N LEU A 148 17.14 0.76 11.14
CA LEU A 148 16.65 1.59 10.05
C LEU A 148 17.76 1.89 9.03
N LEU A 149 18.92 2.35 9.51
CA LEU A 149 20.08 2.64 8.66
C LEU A 149 20.59 1.39 7.95
N LYS A 150 20.66 0.26 8.65
CA LYS A 150 21.02 -1.05 8.08
C LYS A 150 20.05 -1.45 6.96
N ALA A 151 18.75 -1.37 7.21
CA ALA A 151 17.72 -1.71 6.21
C ALA A 151 17.79 -0.79 4.99
N HIS A 152 17.97 0.53 5.20
CA HIS A 152 18.16 1.49 4.10
C HIS A 152 19.43 1.17 3.30
N GLY A 153 20.52 0.82 3.97
CA GLY A 153 21.78 0.42 3.30
C GLY A 153 21.61 -0.75 2.36
N VAL A 154 20.78 -1.74 2.72
CA VAL A 154 20.46 -2.88 1.85
C VAL A 154 19.46 -2.49 0.76
N MET A 155 18.40 -1.73 1.11
CA MET A 155 17.35 -1.30 0.18
C MET A 155 17.90 -0.44 -0.96
N MET A 156 18.89 0.40 -0.66
CA MET A 156 19.45 1.37 -1.59
C MET A 156 20.85 0.98 -2.11
N ALA A 157 21.32 -0.23 -1.83
CA ALA A 157 22.63 -0.71 -2.28
C ALA A 157 22.81 -0.57 -3.81
N ALA A 158 23.88 0.10 -4.23
CA ALA A 158 24.18 0.42 -5.64
C ALA A 158 23.13 1.28 -6.37
N LEU A 159 22.20 1.89 -5.65
CA LEU A 159 21.23 2.85 -6.20
C LEU A 159 21.55 4.29 -5.79
N THR A 160 22.18 4.49 -4.63
CA THR A 160 22.67 5.78 -4.13
C THR A 160 23.99 5.62 -3.40
N ASP A 161 24.82 6.69 -3.41
CA ASP A 161 26.14 6.68 -2.79
C ASP A 161 26.08 6.78 -1.26
N ASP A 162 24.97 7.29 -0.70
CA ASP A 162 24.75 7.50 0.73
C ASP A 162 23.83 6.42 1.36
N ALA A 163 23.76 5.24 0.75
CA ALA A 163 22.97 4.13 1.26
C ALA A 163 23.35 3.81 2.73
N GLY A 164 22.34 3.76 3.62
CA GLY A 164 22.52 3.52 5.04
C GLY A 164 22.91 4.76 5.87
N HIS A 165 22.89 5.95 5.29
CA HIS A 165 23.21 7.20 5.97
C HIS A 165 22.12 8.24 5.77
N PHE A 166 21.90 9.08 6.78
CA PHE A 166 21.05 10.24 6.64
C PHE A 166 21.63 11.23 5.63
N ARG A 167 20.76 11.92 4.90
CA ARG A 167 21.15 12.92 3.91
C ARG A 167 21.96 14.08 4.52
N ARG A 168 22.88 14.59 3.72
CA ARG A 168 23.71 15.77 4.05
C ARG A 168 23.25 17.00 3.30
N GLY A 169 22.41 16.86 2.30
CA GLY A 169 21.86 17.95 1.49
C GLY A 169 20.39 18.22 1.80
N ASN A 170 19.96 19.46 1.51
CA ASN A 170 18.57 19.83 1.61
C ASN A 170 17.78 19.21 0.44
N VAL A 171 16.57 18.76 0.70
CA VAL A 171 15.70 18.13 -0.29
C VAL A 171 14.29 18.72 -0.23
N GLY A 172 13.61 18.74 -1.36
CA GLY A 172 12.20 19.05 -1.47
C GLY A 172 11.45 17.91 -2.15
N VAL A 173 10.22 17.67 -1.74
CA VAL A 173 9.31 16.71 -2.36
C VAL A 173 8.48 17.45 -3.42
N PHE A 174 8.57 17.01 -4.67
CA PHE A 174 7.92 17.65 -5.80
C PHE A 174 6.89 16.71 -6.42
N SER A 175 5.73 17.25 -6.79
CA SER A 175 4.75 16.61 -7.66
C SER A 175 4.79 17.23 -9.06
N GLU A 176 3.97 16.72 -9.99
CA GLU A 176 3.77 17.34 -11.31
C GLU A 176 3.24 18.79 -11.22
N ARG A 177 2.56 19.12 -10.11
CA ARG A 177 1.99 20.46 -9.84
C ARG A 177 2.98 21.41 -9.15
N GLY A 178 4.21 20.98 -8.87
CA GLY A 178 5.25 21.78 -8.22
C GLY A 178 5.70 21.23 -6.86
N LEU A 179 6.28 22.13 -6.05
CA LEU A 179 6.78 21.82 -4.70
C LEU A 179 5.60 21.47 -3.76
N VAL A 180 5.62 20.28 -3.19
CA VAL A 180 4.60 19.78 -2.25
C VAL A 180 5.03 20.00 -0.81
N HIS A 181 6.31 19.75 -0.51
CA HIS A 181 6.85 19.83 0.84
C HIS A 181 8.34 20.14 0.79
N ILE A 182 8.79 21.05 1.66
CA ILE A 182 10.21 21.29 1.91
C ILE A 182 10.57 20.52 3.17
N ALA A 183 11.42 19.51 3.03
CA ALA A 183 11.89 18.74 4.17
C ALA A 183 12.75 19.62 5.10
N PRO A 184 12.84 19.29 6.41
CA PRO A 184 13.71 19.98 7.35
C PRO A 184 15.15 20.10 6.85
N PRO A 185 15.91 21.14 7.26
CA PRO A 185 17.33 21.25 6.94
C PRO A 185 18.12 19.98 7.32
N ALA A 186 19.14 19.66 6.52
CA ALA A 186 19.88 18.40 6.68
C ALA A 186 20.57 18.26 8.04
N ASP A 187 21.06 19.36 8.62
CA ASP A 187 21.67 19.41 9.94
C ASP A 187 20.72 19.09 11.10
N ARG A 188 19.41 19.16 10.85
CA ARG A 188 18.36 18.83 11.84
C ARG A 188 17.90 17.39 11.78
N VAL A 189 18.19 16.67 10.68
CA VAL A 189 17.65 15.32 10.43
C VAL A 189 18.00 14.34 11.54
N SER A 190 19.28 14.28 11.97
CA SER A 190 19.69 13.35 13.02
C SER A 190 18.92 13.59 14.31
N LEU A 191 18.82 14.84 14.75
CA LEU A 191 18.10 15.19 15.98
C LEU A 191 16.60 14.86 15.88
N LEU A 192 15.95 15.14 14.74
CA LEU A 192 14.53 14.85 14.53
C LEU A 192 14.27 13.34 14.51
N MET A 193 15.18 12.55 13.95
CA MET A 193 15.09 11.09 13.97
C MET A 193 15.34 10.51 15.36
N ASP A 194 16.30 11.04 16.11
CA ASP A 194 16.52 10.65 17.51
C ASP A 194 15.29 10.93 18.37
N ASP A 195 14.67 12.12 18.22
CA ASP A 195 13.46 12.52 18.92
C ASP A 195 12.28 11.60 18.55
N LEU A 196 12.11 11.28 17.25
CA LEU A 196 11.03 10.41 16.78
C LEU A 196 11.17 8.98 17.31
N PHE A 197 12.39 8.42 17.32
CA PHE A 197 12.63 7.08 17.85
C PHE A 197 12.53 7.03 19.38
N ALA A 198 12.96 8.09 20.09
CA ALA A 198 12.76 8.19 21.53
C ALA A 198 11.28 8.18 21.91
N TRP A 199 10.46 8.94 21.18
CA TRP A 199 9.00 8.89 21.33
C TRP A 199 8.46 7.49 21.01
N LEU A 200 8.85 6.90 19.88
CA LEU A 200 8.37 5.60 19.44
C LEU A 200 8.64 4.49 20.47
N GLN A 201 9.80 4.55 21.18
CA GLN A 201 10.17 3.59 22.22
C GLN A 201 9.33 3.75 23.49
N THR A 202 8.99 4.99 23.86
CA THR A 202 8.43 5.31 25.17
C THR A 202 6.92 5.62 25.17
N ALA A 203 6.33 5.89 24.00
CA ALA A 203 4.91 6.16 23.87
C ALA A 203 4.06 4.94 24.27
N HIS A 204 2.95 5.23 24.98
CA HIS A 204 1.99 4.23 25.41
C HIS A 204 0.78 4.11 24.48
N ASP A 205 0.74 4.91 23.41
CA ASP A 205 -0.32 4.87 22.42
C ASP A 205 -0.38 3.51 21.73
N HIS A 206 -1.55 3.14 21.23
CA HIS A 206 -1.75 1.88 20.53
C HIS A 206 -0.80 1.75 19.32
N LEU A 207 -0.22 0.57 19.09
CA LEU A 207 0.77 0.37 18.00
C LEU A 207 0.23 0.71 16.60
N LEU A 208 -1.08 0.54 16.35
CA LEU A 208 -1.72 1.01 15.12
C LEU A 208 -1.57 2.53 14.94
N ILE A 209 -1.74 3.31 16.02
CA ILE A 209 -1.55 4.76 16.00
C ILE A 209 -0.07 5.09 15.83
N ARG A 210 0.80 4.51 16.66
CA ARG A 210 2.25 4.78 16.59
C ARG A 210 2.83 4.49 15.21
N SER A 211 2.37 3.43 14.55
CA SER A 211 2.81 3.09 13.18
C SER A 211 2.43 4.16 12.16
N CYS A 212 1.22 4.72 12.26
CA CYS A 212 0.75 5.77 11.36
C CYS A 212 1.45 7.10 11.63
N VAL A 213 1.59 7.48 12.92
CA VAL A 213 2.33 8.69 13.32
C VAL A 213 3.78 8.63 12.88
N PHE A 214 4.45 7.49 13.13
CA PHE A 214 5.83 7.28 12.70
C PHE A 214 5.97 7.42 11.18
N HIS A 215 5.09 6.78 10.42
CA HIS A 215 5.13 6.84 8.95
C HIS A 215 5.00 8.29 8.45
N TYR A 216 4.01 9.03 8.97
CA TYR A 216 3.83 10.44 8.58
C TYR A 216 5.04 11.31 8.96
N GLU A 217 5.53 11.22 10.20
CA GLU A 217 6.68 12.01 10.66
C GLU A 217 7.95 11.64 9.88
N PHE A 218 8.14 10.37 9.56
CA PHE A 218 9.24 9.90 8.75
C PHE A 218 9.21 10.49 7.33
N GLU A 219 8.04 10.48 6.68
CA GLU A 219 7.86 11.12 5.36
C GLU A 219 8.04 12.64 5.44
N PHE A 220 7.62 13.27 6.53
CA PHE A 220 7.80 14.71 6.77
C PHE A 220 9.27 15.08 6.98
N ILE A 221 10.01 14.33 7.80
CA ILE A 221 11.45 14.54 8.04
C ILE A 221 12.26 14.25 6.78
N HIS A 222 11.83 13.25 6.02
CA HIS A 222 12.48 12.82 4.79
C HIS A 222 13.99 12.58 4.96
N PRO A 223 14.39 11.62 5.83
CA PRO A 223 15.75 11.56 6.36
C PRO A 223 16.82 11.12 5.34
N PHE A 224 16.44 10.55 4.22
CA PHE A 224 17.36 10.05 3.20
C PHE A 224 17.31 10.88 1.92
N SER A 225 18.36 10.76 1.10
CA SER A 225 18.41 11.40 -0.24
C SER A 225 17.48 10.73 -1.24
N ASP A 226 17.23 9.42 -1.09
CA ASP A 226 16.28 8.59 -1.85
C ASP A 226 15.83 7.40 -0.98
N GLY A 227 14.72 6.75 -1.33
CA GLY A 227 14.21 5.55 -0.66
C GLY A 227 13.33 5.80 0.56
N ASN A 228 12.97 7.06 0.89
CA ASN A 228 12.15 7.37 2.06
C ASN A 228 10.80 6.65 2.00
N GLY A 229 10.05 6.73 0.91
CA GLY A 229 8.75 6.06 0.79
C GLY A 229 8.83 4.55 0.98
N ARG A 230 9.84 3.89 0.39
CA ARG A 230 10.08 2.44 0.57
C ARG A 230 10.38 2.09 2.03
N MET A 231 11.19 2.92 2.69
CA MET A 231 11.54 2.72 4.10
C MET A 231 10.37 3.03 5.04
N GLY A 232 9.60 4.09 4.80
CA GLY A 232 8.42 4.44 5.59
C GLY A 232 7.39 3.31 5.60
N ARG A 233 7.09 2.74 4.43
CA ARG A 233 6.17 1.59 4.29
C ARG A 233 6.71 0.32 4.95
N LEU A 234 7.98 -0.02 4.73
CA LEU A 234 8.62 -1.16 5.40
C LEU A 234 8.56 -1.00 6.92
N TRP A 235 8.89 0.19 7.43
CA TRP A 235 8.92 0.45 8.87
C TRP A 235 7.53 0.39 9.50
N GLN A 236 6.52 0.89 8.79
CA GLN A 236 5.14 0.72 9.22
C GLN A 236 4.75 -0.76 9.30
N SER A 237 5.10 -1.58 8.31
CA SER A 237 4.83 -3.01 8.32
C SER A 237 5.56 -3.72 9.47
N LEU A 238 6.80 -3.32 9.79
CA LEU A 238 7.55 -3.80 10.95
C LEU A 238 6.86 -3.43 12.27
N LEU A 239 6.40 -2.19 12.44
CA LEU A 239 5.67 -1.76 13.64
C LEU A 239 4.34 -2.49 13.79
N LEU A 240 3.59 -2.65 12.70
CA LEU A 240 2.34 -3.42 12.69
C LEU A 240 2.58 -4.90 13.04
N SER A 241 3.71 -5.48 12.65
CA SER A 241 4.08 -6.85 13.03
C SER A 241 4.32 -7.03 14.53
N LYS A 242 4.69 -5.96 15.24
CA LYS A 242 4.80 -5.96 16.72
C LYS A 242 3.43 -5.86 17.40
N PHE A 243 2.42 -5.33 16.70
CA PHE A 243 1.03 -5.41 17.16
C PHE A 243 0.50 -6.83 16.96
N HIS A 244 0.66 -7.41 15.75
CA HIS A 244 0.27 -8.79 15.49
C HIS A 244 1.10 -9.40 14.34
N PRO A 245 1.63 -10.64 14.46
CA PRO A 245 2.49 -11.29 13.44
C PRO A 245 1.84 -11.42 12.06
N LEU A 246 0.52 -11.40 11.98
CA LEU A 246 -0.23 -11.42 10.72
C LEU A 246 0.23 -10.32 9.75
N PHE A 247 0.58 -9.14 10.26
CA PHE A 247 0.96 -7.98 9.44
C PHE A 247 2.30 -8.15 8.69
N GLN A 248 3.11 -9.16 9.02
CA GLN A 248 4.27 -9.54 8.21
C GLN A 248 3.87 -10.04 6.81
N TYR A 249 2.62 -10.48 6.65
CA TYR A 249 2.14 -11.17 5.46
C TYR A 249 1.01 -10.45 4.75
N LEU A 250 0.55 -9.32 5.29
CA LEU A 250 -0.51 -8.52 4.68
C LEU A 250 0.10 -7.42 3.80
N PRO A 251 -0.22 -7.39 2.50
CA PRO A 251 0.32 -6.37 1.58
C PRO A 251 -0.44 -5.04 1.73
N VAL A 252 -0.27 -4.35 2.85
CA VAL A 252 -0.90 -3.04 3.10
C VAL A 252 -0.47 -2.04 2.03
N GLU A 253 0.77 -2.13 1.55
CA GLU A 253 1.32 -1.33 0.46
C GLU A 253 0.52 -1.45 -0.84
N ASN A 254 -0.13 -2.60 -1.06
CA ASN A 254 -0.93 -2.84 -2.26
C ASN A 254 -2.14 -1.90 -2.35
N LEU A 255 -2.79 -1.60 -1.23
CA LEU A 255 -3.88 -0.63 -1.20
C LEU A 255 -3.39 0.81 -1.29
N VAL A 256 -2.26 1.14 -0.65
CA VAL A 256 -1.60 2.45 -0.83
C VAL A 256 -1.25 2.64 -2.31
N TYR A 257 -0.72 1.61 -2.99
CA TYR A 257 -0.45 1.66 -4.43
C TYR A 257 -1.72 1.89 -5.26
N ALA A 258 -2.80 1.20 -4.95
CA ALA A 258 -4.08 1.36 -5.65
C ALA A 258 -4.73 2.72 -5.38
N ASN A 259 -4.50 3.32 -4.20
CA ASN A 259 -5.08 4.59 -3.74
C ASN A 259 -4.03 5.69 -3.58
N GLN A 260 -3.00 5.70 -4.43
CA GLN A 260 -1.83 6.58 -4.32
C GLN A 260 -2.20 8.07 -4.23
N GLN A 261 -3.21 8.51 -4.96
CA GLN A 261 -3.70 9.89 -4.90
C GLN A 261 -4.21 10.24 -3.49
N ALA A 262 -5.05 9.41 -2.89
CA ALA A 262 -5.59 9.62 -1.55
C ALA A 262 -4.50 9.56 -0.46
N TYR A 263 -3.47 8.74 -0.66
CA TYR A 263 -2.30 8.71 0.21
C TYR A 263 -1.56 10.06 0.25
N TYR A 264 -1.28 10.65 -0.91
CA TYR A 264 -0.63 11.96 -0.97
C TYR A 264 -1.54 13.09 -0.47
N GLU A 265 -2.85 13.01 -0.70
CA GLU A 265 -3.83 13.94 -0.16
C GLU A 265 -3.87 13.89 1.37
N ALA A 266 -3.80 12.70 1.97
CA ALA A 266 -3.77 12.54 3.42
C ALA A 266 -2.48 13.11 4.04
N ILE A 267 -1.31 12.94 3.38
CA ILE A 267 -0.05 13.58 3.79
C ILE A 267 -0.19 15.11 3.71
N ALA A 268 -0.71 15.64 2.61
CA ALA A 268 -0.88 17.08 2.42
C ALA A 268 -1.86 17.69 3.45
N ALA A 269 -3.00 17.02 3.71
CA ALA A 269 -3.96 17.44 4.72
C ALA A 269 -3.35 17.44 6.12
N SER A 270 -2.54 16.45 6.46
CA SER A 270 -1.82 16.38 7.74
C SER A 270 -0.78 17.48 7.87
N THR A 271 -0.05 17.78 6.80
CA THR A 271 0.91 18.89 6.75
C THR A 271 0.21 20.23 6.96
N GLN A 272 -0.93 20.44 6.29
CA GLN A 272 -1.73 21.66 6.45
C GLN A 272 -2.31 21.79 7.86
N ALA A 273 -2.74 20.67 8.45
CA ALA A 273 -3.27 20.65 9.83
C ALA A 273 -2.17 20.76 10.89
N GLY A 274 -0.89 20.67 10.54
CA GLY A 274 0.23 20.65 11.46
C GLY A 274 0.28 19.44 12.38
N GLN A 275 -0.44 18.36 12.05
CA GLN A 275 -0.54 17.13 12.86
C GLN A 275 -1.00 15.93 12.03
N SER A 276 -0.67 14.71 12.43
CA SER A 276 -0.84 13.50 11.63
C SER A 276 -2.24 12.86 11.64
N GLY A 277 -3.26 13.46 12.26
CA GLY A 277 -4.62 12.88 12.38
C GLY A 277 -5.26 12.48 11.04
N PRO A 278 -5.31 13.33 10.01
CA PRO A 278 -5.85 12.94 8.70
C PRO A 278 -5.14 11.73 8.08
N PHE A 279 -3.82 11.62 8.25
CA PHE A 279 -3.04 10.47 7.78
C PHE A 279 -3.32 9.21 8.59
N ILE A 280 -3.51 9.33 9.91
CA ILE A 280 -3.92 8.23 10.79
C ILE A 280 -5.25 7.65 10.30
N ASP A 281 -6.26 8.48 10.10
CA ASP A 281 -7.58 8.05 9.64
C ASP A 281 -7.51 7.34 8.28
N PHE A 282 -6.75 7.89 7.34
CA PHE A 282 -6.52 7.26 6.03
C PHE A 282 -5.87 5.88 6.18
N MET A 283 -4.75 5.78 6.88
CA MET A 283 -4.00 4.54 6.99
C MET A 283 -4.77 3.44 7.74
N LEU A 284 -5.52 3.79 8.77
CA LEU A 284 -6.37 2.81 9.47
C LEU A 284 -7.48 2.27 8.57
N ARG A 285 -8.08 3.10 7.70
CA ARG A 285 -9.04 2.63 6.68
C ARG A 285 -8.38 1.65 5.70
N GLU A 286 -7.18 1.96 5.21
CA GLU A 286 -6.44 1.09 4.29
C GLU A 286 -6.05 -0.25 4.94
N ILE A 287 -5.62 -0.25 6.21
CA ILE A 287 -5.36 -1.47 6.98
C ILE A 287 -6.64 -2.30 7.11
N LEU A 288 -7.77 -1.67 7.44
CA LEU A 288 -9.05 -2.35 7.57
C LEU A 288 -9.51 -2.95 6.23
N LEU A 289 -9.38 -2.21 5.13
CA LEU A 289 -9.71 -2.69 3.79
C LEU A 289 -8.84 -3.87 3.38
N THR A 290 -7.54 -3.84 3.71
CA THR A 290 -6.62 -4.98 3.48
C THR A 290 -7.11 -6.22 4.23
N LEU A 291 -7.44 -6.11 5.50
CA LEU A 291 -7.97 -7.22 6.29
C LEU A 291 -9.27 -7.77 5.70
N LYS A 292 -10.21 -6.90 5.32
CA LYS A 292 -11.48 -7.30 4.71
C LYS A 292 -11.30 -8.00 3.36
N SER A 293 -10.42 -7.50 2.50
CA SER A 293 -10.16 -8.09 1.18
C SER A 293 -9.54 -9.49 1.27
N HIS A 294 -8.66 -9.72 2.25
CA HIS A 294 -8.02 -11.02 2.45
C HIS A 294 -8.94 -12.05 3.14
N GLN A 295 -9.96 -11.62 3.88
CA GLN A 295 -10.97 -12.52 4.42
C GLN A 295 -11.77 -13.23 3.32
N GLY A 296 -12.07 -12.55 2.20
CA GLY A 296 -12.77 -13.14 1.06
C GLY A 296 -11.99 -14.27 0.38
N VAL A 297 -10.66 -14.13 0.28
CA VAL A 297 -9.79 -15.17 -0.30
C VAL A 297 -9.74 -16.43 0.56
N ALA A 298 -9.75 -16.30 1.88
CA ALA A 298 -9.77 -17.45 2.81
C ALA A 298 -11.13 -18.17 2.78
N ILE A 299 -12.24 -17.45 2.65
CA ILE A 299 -13.59 -18.03 2.54
C ILE A 299 -13.75 -18.78 1.21
N ALA A 300 -13.26 -18.23 0.11
CA ALA A 300 -13.28 -18.90 -1.18
C ALA A 300 -12.50 -20.23 -1.15
N LYS A 301 -11.32 -20.27 -0.48
CA LYS A 301 -10.53 -21.50 -0.34
C LYS A 301 -11.14 -22.55 0.60
N GLN A 302 -11.90 -22.15 1.63
CA GLN A 302 -12.64 -23.09 2.48
C GLN A 302 -13.89 -23.67 1.78
N ALA A 303 -14.51 -22.90 0.88
CA ALA A 303 -15.57 -23.42 0.01
C ALA A 303 -15.03 -24.43 -1.03
N GLU A 304 -13.74 -24.34 -1.40
CA GLU A 304 -13.07 -25.29 -2.30
C GLU A 304 -12.69 -26.64 -1.63
N GLN A 305 -12.74 -26.75 -0.30
CA GLN A 305 -12.47 -28.02 0.42
C GLN A 305 -13.69 -28.92 0.57
N VAL A 306 -14.86 -28.50 0.15
CA VAL A 306 -15.95 -29.42 -0.17
C VAL A 306 -15.68 -29.95 -1.59
N PRO A 307 -15.63 -31.26 -1.85
CA PRO A 307 -15.20 -31.78 -3.14
C PRO A 307 -16.25 -31.56 -4.22
N ASN A 308 -16.34 -30.31 -4.69
CA ASN A 308 -16.99 -29.95 -5.94
C ASN A 308 -15.95 -29.37 -6.87
N LYS A 309 -15.38 -30.19 -7.72
CA LYS A 309 -14.56 -29.79 -8.86
C LYS A 309 -15.35 -28.87 -9.79
N VAL A 310 -15.24 -27.56 -9.60
CA VAL A 310 -15.63 -26.57 -10.61
C VAL A 310 -14.35 -25.80 -11.00
N PRO A 311 -13.87 -25.89 -12.25
CA PRO A 311 -12.67 -25.16 -12.68
C PRO A 311 -12.90 -23.64 -12.60
N ASN A 312 -11.98 -22.91 -12.00
CA ASN A 312 -12.05 -21.45 -11.79
C ASN A 312 -11.84 -20.59 -13.05
N LYS A 313 -11.81 -21.19 -14.22
CA LYS A 313 -11.85 -20.51 -15.53
C LYS A 313 -12.56 -21.43 -16.52
N VAL A 314 -13.25 -20.83 -17.49
CA VAL A 314 -13.73 -21.56 -18.66
C VAL A 314 -12.55 -22.36 -19.23
N PRO A 315 -12.66 -23.70 -19.38
CA PRO A 315 -11.59 -24.52 -19.90
C PRO A 315 -11.11 -23.98 -21.23
N ASN A 316 -9.79 -23.93 -21.45
CA ASN A 316 -9.21 -23.50 -22.73
C ASN A 316 -9.80 -24.30 -23.91
N LYS A 317 -10.22 -25.53 -23.68
CA LYS A 317 -10.90 -26.41 -24.64
C LYS A 317 -12.25 -25.82 -25.08
N LEU A 318 -13.05 -25.27 -24.16
CA LEU A 318 -14.32 -24.61 -24.48
C LEU A 318 -14.10 -23.31 -25.28
N GLN A 319 -13.12 -22.52 -24.89
CA GLN A 319 -12.77 -21.30 -25.63
C GLN A 319 -12.30 -21.59 -27.07
N SER A 320 -11.60 -22.70 -27.27
CA SER A 320 -11.15 -23.14 -28.59
C SER A 320 -12.30 -23.64 -29.49
N GLN A 321 -13.41 -24.04 -28.93
CA GLN A 321 -14.62 -24.47 -29.68
C GLN A 321 -15.43 -23.28 -30.21
N TYR A 322 -15.27 -22.08 -29.63
CA TYR A 322 -15.99 -20.86 -30.01
C TYR A 322 -15.01 -19.70 -30.27
N PRO A 323 -14.18 -19.81 -31.34
CA PRO A 323 -13.14 -18.81 -31.62
C PRO A 323 -13.69 -17.42 -31.96
N GLU A 324 -14.97 -17.33 -32.33
CA GLU A 324 -15.67 -16.07 -32.62
C GLU A 324 -16.04 -15.28 -31.35
N ILE A 325 -15.99 -15.89 -30.15
CA ILE A 325 -16.33 -15.24 -28.88
C ILE A 325 -15.09 -14.53 -28.34
N PRO A 326 -15.10 -13.19 -28.24
CA PRO A 326 -13.96 -12.44 -27.73
C PRO A 326 -13.72 -12.70 -26.25
N MET A 327 -12.47 -12.56 -25.78
CA MET A 327 -12.05 -12.80 -24.39
C MET A 327 -12.90 -12.03 -23.37
N GLN A 328 -13.32 -10.81 -23.70
CA GLN A 328 -14.20 -10.04 -22.81
C GLN A 328 -15.60 -10.65 -22.64
N ALA A 329 -16.12 -11.36 -23.63
CA ALA A 329 -17.38 -12.09 -23.49
C ALA A 329 -17.21 -13.33 -22.60
N TRP A 330 -16.06 -13.99 -22.60
CA TRP A 330 -15.72 -15.04 -21.65
C TRP A 330 -15.63 -14.54 -20.22
N ASN A 331 -15.14 -13.33 -19.99
CA ASN A 331 -15.18 -12.71 -18.66
C ASN A 331 -16.62 -12.45 -18.20
N VAL A 332 -17.52 -12.04 -19.10
CA VAL A 332 -18.96 -11.91 -18.80
C VAL A 332 -19.60 -13.26 -18.50
N PHE A 333 -19.23 -14.29 -19.25
CA PHE A 333 -19.66 -15.67 -19.00
C PHE A 333 -19.26 -16.16 -17.59
N ASP A 334 -18.01 -15.93 -17.19
CA ASP A 334 -17.54 -16.31 -15.85
C ASP A 334 -18.27 -15.56 -14.73
N VAL A 335 -18.56 -14.27 -14.92
CA VAL A 335 -19.35 -13.48 -13.95
C VAL A 335 -20.80 -14.01 -13.86
N ILE A 336 -21.43 -14.36 -14.98
CA ILE A 336 -22.76 -14.97 -15.02
C ILE A 336 -22.77 -16.34 -14.34
N ARG A 337 -21.73 -17.16 -14.58
CA ARG A 337 -21.57 -18.48 -13.97
C ARG A 337 -21.48 -18.40 -12.45
N LEU A 338 -20.75 -17.40 -11.93
CA LEU A 338 -20.59 -17.17 -10.50
C LEU A 338 -21.82 -16.52 -9.86
N HIS A 339 -22.53 -15.69 -10.62
CA HIS A 339 -23.70 -14.93 -10.17
C HIS A 339 -24.86 -15.03 -11.16
N PRO A 340 -25.60 -16.13 -11.19
CA PRO A 340 -26.64 -16.38 -12.21
C PRO A 340 -27.77 -15.35 -12.26
N GLN A 341 -27.97 -14.58 -11.19
CA GLN A 341 -29.00 -13.54 -11.10
C GLN A 341 -28.48 -12.14 -11.41
N ILE A 342 -27.19 -12.00 -11.77
CA ILE A 342 -26.56 -10.68 -11.96
C ILE A 342 -27.23 -9.87 -13.05
N SER A 343 -27.41 -8.57 -12.81
CA SER A 343 -27.89 -7.61 -13.79
C SER A 343 -26.76 -7.15 -14.73
N ALA A 344 -27.12 -6.67 -15.94
CA ALA A 344 -26.14 -6.12 -16.86
C ALA A 344 -25.40 -4.88 -16.29
N ASP A 345 -26.09 -4.10 -15.45
CA ASP A 345 -25.51 -2.90 -14.83
C ASP A 345 -24.50 -3.28 -13.73
N GLU A 346 -24.77 -4.34 -13.00
CA GLU A 346 -23.89 -4.84 -11.94
C GLU A 346 -22.68 -5.59 -12.52
N ALA A 347 -22.86 -6.41 -13.54
CA ALA A 347 -21.77 -7.03 -14.29
C ALA A 347 -20.87 -5.97 -14.96
N GLY A 348 -21.47 -4.87 -15.42
CA GLY A 348 -20.75 -3.72 -15.98
C GLY A 348 -19.82 -3.07 -14.93
N ARG A 349 -20.30 -2.87 -13.70
CA ARG A 349 -19.48 -2.34 -12.61
C ARG A 349 -18.33 -3.28 -12.24
N GLN A 350 -18.58 -4.60 -12.14
CA GLN A 350 -17.57 -5.57 -11.81
C GLN A 350 -16.45 -5.71 -12.86
N LEU A 351 -16.81 -5.61 -14.14
CA LEU A 351 -15.89 -5.78 -15.27
C LEU A 351 -15.33 -4.46 -15.85
N ASN A 352 -15.73 -3.32 -15.26
CA ASN A 352 -15.41 -1.98 -15.76
C ASN A 352 -15.81 -1.79 -17.25
N LEU A 353 -17.01 -2.28 -17.60
CA LEU A 353 -17.60 -2.20 -18.94
C LEU A 353 -18.94 -1.48 -18.90
N SER A 354 -19.29 -0.79 -20.00
CA SER A 354 -20.62 -0.16 -20.09
C SER A 354 -21.73 -1.22 -20.12
N PRO A 355 -22.92 -0.97 -19.54
CA PRO A 355 -24.06 -1.89 -19.59
C PRO A 355 -24.45 -2.29 -21.02
N ARG A 356 -24.22 -1.40 -21.98
CA ARG A 356 -24.45 -1.68 -23.42
C ARG A 356 -23.50 -2.77 -23.92
N MET A 357 -22.22 -2.73 -23.52
CA MET A 357 -21.24 -3.76 -23.88
C MET A 357 -21.56 -5.10 -23.23
N ILE A 358 -21.95 -5.10 -21.95
CA ILE A 358 -22.39 -6.32 -21.26
C ILE A 358 -23.57 -6.97 -22.00
N ARG A 359 -24.61 -6.19 -22.34
CA ARG A 359 -25.76 -6.72 -23.09
C ARG A 359 -25.36 -7.28 -24.46
N LYS A 360 -24.39 -6.66 -25.14
CA LYS A 360 -23.83 -7.18 -26.39
C LYS A 360 -23.18 -8.57 -26.18
N TYR A 361 -22.32 -8.70 -25.14
CA TYR A 361 -21.65 -9.97 -24.85
C TYR A 361 -22.64 -11.05 -24.38
N ILE A 362 -23.63 -10.70 -23.56
CA ILE A 362 -24.73 -11.61 -23.20
C ILE A 362 -25.47 -12.10 -24.45
N SER A 363 -25.73 -11.21 -25.42
CA SER A 363 -26.40 -11.60 -26.67
C SER A 363 -25.56 -12.59 -27.49
N MET A 364 -24.22 -12.41 -27.54
CA MET A 364 -23.30 -13.32 -28.21
C MET A 364 -23.30 -14.69 -27.52
N LEU A 365 -23.18 -14.73 -26.21
CA LEU A 365 -23.20 -15.97 -25.42
C LEU A 365 -24.53 -16.74 -25.54
N LYS A 366 -25.65 -16.00 -25.64
CA LYS A 366 -26.97 -16.61 -25.93
C LYS A 366 -27.04 -17.19 -27.34
N ALA A 367 -26.53 -16.45 -28.32
CA ALA A 367 -26.53 -16.92 -29.72
C ALA A 367 -25.70 -18.18 -29.92
N SER A 368 -24.61 -18.33 -29.15
CA SER A 368 -23.77 -19.53 -29.14
C SER A 368 -24.33 -20.66 -28.26
N GLY A 369 -25.51 -20.49 -27.66
CA GLY A 369 -26.14 -21.51 -26.83
C GLY A 369 -25.50 -21.74 -25.45
N LEU A 370 -24.48 -20.98 -25.07
CA LEU A 370 -23.71 -21.15 -23.84
C LEU A 370 -24.48 -20.72 -22.58
N ILE A 371 -25.44 -19.77 -22.71
CA ILE A 371 -26.30 -19.32 -21.63
C ILE A 371 -27.75 -19.17 -22.07
N VAL A 372 -28.68 -19.49 -21.18
CA VAL A 372 -30.12 -19.34 -21.41
C VAL A 372 -30.74 -18.56 -20.25
N ARG A 373 -31.67 -17.63 -20.55
CA ARG A 373 -32.41 -16.92 -19.50
C ARG A 373 -33.59 -17.72 -19.03
N MET A 374 -33.64 -18.05 -17.74
CA MET A 374 -34.74 -18.76 -17.11
C MET A 374 -35.59 -17.76 -16.31
N GLY A 375 -36.93 -17.78 -16.49
CA GLY A 375 -37.86 -16.92 -15.77
C GLY A 375 -38.03 -15.50 -16.34
N SER A 376 -38.53 -14.58 -15.53
CA SER A 376 -38.86 -13.22 -15.96
C SER A 376 -37.60 -12.31 -16.02
N ASN A 377 -37.74 -11.16 -16.71
CA ASN A 377 -36.66 -10.15 -16.77
C ASN A 377 -36.31 -9.56 -15.41
N LYS A 378 -37.23 -9.56 -14.44
CA LYS A 378 -37.01 -8.97 -13.09
C LYS A 378 -36.51 -9.97 -12.05
N SER A 379 -36.91 -11.23 -12.11
CA SER A 379 -36.65 -12.27 -11.11
C SER A 379 -36.03 -13.55 -11.67
N GLY A 380 -35.70 -13.57 -12.97
CA GLY A 380 -35.08 -14.73 -13.59
C GLY A 380 -33.58 -14.83 -13.33
N TYR A 381 -33.00 -15.97 -13.71
CA TYR A 381 -31.58 -16.25 -13.63
C TYR A 381 -31.03 -16.77 -14.95
N TRP A 382 -29.72 -16.78 -15.09
CA TRP A 382 -28.98 -17.34 -16.22
C TRP A 382 -28.63 -18.80 -15.94
N GLU A 383 -29.05 -19.69 -16.82
CA GLU A 383 -28.63 -21.10 -16.82
C GLU A 383 -27.50 -21.28 -17.83
N ILE A 384 -26.42 -21.95 -17.40
CA ILE A 384 -25.31 -22.28 -18.25
C ILE A 384 -25.55 -23.64 -18.87
N ARG A 385 -25.46 -23.72 -20.20
CA ARG A 385 -25.51 -24.96 -20.94
C ARG A 385 -24.12 -25.29 -21.44
N MET A 386 -23.46 -26.21 -20.73
CA MET A 386 -22.25 -26.87 -21.19
C MET A 386 -22.66 -28.30 -21.54
N ASP A 387 -22.62 -28.64 -22.83
CA ASP A 387 -22.74 -30.05 -23.20
C ASP A 387 -21.54 -30.77 -22.59
N GLU A 388 -21.79 -31.83 -21.84
CA GLU A 388 -20.78 -32.68 -21.22
C GLU A 388 -19.84 -33.22 -22.28
N VAL A 389 -18.54 -32.79 -22.24
CA VAL A 389 -17.45 -33.35 -23.06
C VAL A 389 -16.35 -33.84 -22.15
#